data_05993b707b052c09a480a8325c4ac479
#
_entry.id   05993b707b052c09a480a8325c4ac479
#
_cell.length_a   1.000
_cell.length_b   1.000
_cell.length_c   1.000
_cell.angle_alpha   90.00
_cell.angle_beta   90.00
_cell.angle_gamma   90.00
#
_symmetry.space_group_name_H-M   'P 1'
#
loop_
_entity.id
_entity.type
_entity.pdbx_description
1 polymer ?
#
loop_
_entity_poly.entity_id
_entity_poly.type
_entity_poly.pdbx_seq_one_letter_code
_entity_poly.pdbx_strand_id
1 'polypeptide(L)'
;FYDKVPDLVSRYFNPGLLFGCSGGGIIGNGEEAEQQAAVSITCAELPDVKIQPIQFDTTDLPDQDTSPSVWREWLKVDVEDKPHFVFLADPFSFPGEEFLAGVDFAYPNSKKIGGLASGAQAQNGNALYLGDKIYHSGLVGIALSGDIEVDTIVAQGCRPIGKPMQITQCEQNFLKELEGKPP
;
A
#
# COMPACT_ATOMS: atom_id res chain seq x y z
N PHE A 1 -16.37 -12.96 -5.83
CA PHE A 1 -15.44 -12.75 -6.95
C PHE A 1 -14.00 -12.77 -6.44
N TYR A 2 -13.67 -11.99 -5.43
CA TYR A 2 -12.32 -11.85 -4.88
C TYR A 2 -11.71 -13.17 -4.41
N ASP A 3 -12.51 -14.06 -3.82
CA ASP A 3 -12.05 -15.36 -3.28
C ASP A 3 -11.53 -16.32 -4.35
N LYS A 4 -11.85 -16.07 -5.61
CA LYS A 4 -11.42 -16.90 -6.73
C LYS A 4 -10.12 -16.44 -7.38
N VAL A 5 -9.63 -15.25 -7.03
CA VAL A 5 -8.45 -14.68 -7.69
C VAL A 5 -7.20 -15.51 -7.47
N PRO A 6 -6.84 -15.95 -6.25
CA PRO A 6 -5.64 -16.75 -6.05
C PRO A 6 -5.66 -18.06 -6.81
N ASP A 7 -6.78 -18.78 -6.82
CA ASP A 7 -6.93 -20.05 -7.53
C ASP A 7 -6.78 -19.86 -9.05
N LEU A 8 -7.39 -18.81 -9.59
CA LEU A 8 -7.31 -18.50 -11.01
C LEU A 8 -5.88 -18.13 -11.41
N VAL A 9 -5.23 -17.25 -10.64
CA VAL A 9 -3.86 -16.83 -10.90
C VAL A 9 -2.90 -18.02 -10.79
N SER A 10 -3.02 -18.84 -9.76
CA SER A 10 -2.22 -20.04 -9.59
C SER A 10 -2.40 -21.00 -10.77
N ARG A 11 -3.65 -21.22 -11.20
CA ARG A 11 -3.97 -22.15 -12.29
C ARG A 11 -3.41 -21.72 -13.65
N TYR A 12 -3.44 -20.42 -13.96
CA TYR A 12 -3.07 -19.93 -15.29
C TYR A 12 -1.63 -19.43 -15.38
N PHE A 13 -1.05 -18.94 -14.28
CA PHE A 13 0.28 -18.32 -14.28
C PHE A 13 1.29 -19.08 -13.42
N ASN A 14 0.83 -19.88 -12.44
CA ASN A 14 1.69 -20.61 -11.51
C ASN A 14 2.85 -19.74 -10.95
N PRO A 15 2.58 -18.56 -10.36
CA PRO A 15 3.62 -17.65 -9.91
C PRO A 15 4.32 -18.16 -8.65
N GLY A 16 5.58 -17.78 -8.45
CA GLY A 16 6.29 -18.01 -7.19
C GLY A 16 5.67 -17.23 -6.02
N LEU A 17 5.10 -16.06 -6.29
CA LEU A 17 4.37 -15.25 -5.32
C LEU A 17 3.26 -14.46 -6.03
N LEU A 18 2.05 -14.50 -5.48
CA LEU A 18 0.96 -13.57 -5.80
C LEU A 18 0.96 -12.44 -4.77
N PHE A 19 0.86 -11.20 -5.22
CA PHE A 19 0.73 -10.01 -4.38
C PHE A 19 -0.26 -9.05 -5.04
N GLY A 20 -1.21 -8.50 -4.29
CA GLY A 20 -2.23 -7.60 -4.86
C GLY A 20 -3.32 -7.18 -3.89
N CYS A 21 -4.28 -6.40 -4.40
CA CYS A 21 -5.46 -6.00 -3.64
C CYS A 21 -6.67 -5.77 -4.55
N SER A 22 -7.84 -5.63 -3.92
CA SER A 22 -9.07 -5.20 -4.58
C SER A 22 -9.06 -3.70 -4.85
N GLY A 23 -9.62 -3.28 -5.99
CA GLY A 23 -9.76 -1.89 -6.40
C GLY A 23 -11.20 -1.52 -6.75
N GLY A 24 -11.59 -0.26 -6.58
CA GLY A 24 -12.88 0.30 -6.99
C GLY A 24 -12.95 0.56 -8.51
N GLY A 25 -11.79 0.75 -9.14
CA GLY A 25 -11.57 0.78 -10.57
C GLY A 25 -10.27 0.05 -10.91
N ILE A 26 -10.15 -0.45 -12.10
CA ILE A 26 -8.98 -1.18 -12.59
C ILE A 26 -8.45 -0.48 -13.82
N ILE A 27 -7.14 -0.21 -13.83
CA ILE A 27 -6.43 0.30 -14.99
C ILE A 27 -5.41 -0.75 -15.41
N GLY A 28 -5.43 -1.10 -16.68
CA GLY A 28 -4.48 -2.05 -17.24
C GLY A 28 -4.42 -1.95 -18.75
N ASN A 29 -3.23 -2.13 -19.32
CA ASN A 29 -3.00 -2.09 -20.77
C ASN A 29 -3.57 -0.83 -21.48
N GLY A 30 -3.58 0.33 -20.79
CA GLY A 30 -4.10 1.58 -21.33
C GLY A 30 -5.64 1.70 -21.30
N GLU A 31 -6.33 0.76 -20.72
CA GLU A 31 -7.78 0.76 -20.56
C GLU A 31 -8.16 0.93 -19.08
N GLU A 32 -9.28 1.57 -18.85
CA GLU A 32 -9.91 1.77 -17.55
C GLU A 32 -11.22 0.99 -17.48
N ALA A 33 -11.40 0.25 -16.40
CA ALA A 33 -12.61 -0.52 -16.14
C ALA A 33 -13.20 -0.10 -14.80
N GLU A 34 -14.28 0.67 -14.86
CA GLU A 34 -15.07 1.10 -13.70
C GLU A 34 -16.44 0.44 -13.69
N GLN A 35 -17.00 0.22 -12.50
CA GLN A 35 -18.35 -0.32 -12.28
C GLN A 35 -18.59 -1.68 -12.98
N GLN A 36 -17.56 -2.40 -13.31
CA GLN A 36 -17.60 -3.75 -13.89
C GLN A 36 -16.54 -4.65 -13.29
N ALA A 37 -16.74 -5.95 -13.34
CA ALA A 37 -15.76 -6.90 -12.88
C ALA A 37 -14.57 -6.94 -13.84
N ALA A 38 -13.39 -6.60 -13.34
CA ALA A 38 -12.14 -6.62 -14.09
C ALA A 38 -10.96 -7.05 -13.19
N VAL A 39 -9.89 -7.49 -13.80
CA VAL A 39 -8.62 -7.83 -13.13
C VAL A 39 -7.48 -7.31 -14.00
N SER A 40 -6.56 -6.58 -13.41
CA SER A 40 -5.27 -6.25 -14.01
C SER A 40 -4.20 -7.13 -13.37
N ILE A 41 -3.40 -7.80 -14.18
CA ILE A 41 -2.32 -8.68 -13.72
C ILE A 41 -1.03 -8.24 -14.39
N THR A 42 -0.01 -7.99 -13.57
CA THR A 42 1.36 -7.78 -14.02
C THR A 42 2.19 -8.96 -13.57
N CYS A 43 2.89 -9.59 -14.51
CA CYS A 43 3.84 -10.67 -14.22
C CYS A 43 5.26 -10.16 -14.40
N ALA A 44 6.14 -10.50 -13.48
CA ALA A 44 7.56 -10.19 -13.56
C ALA A 44 8.38 -11.44 -13.23
N GLU A 45 9.46 -11.64 -13.97
CA GLU A 45 10.53 -12.57 -13.61
C GLU A 45 11.73 -11.74 -13.18
N LEU A 46 12.14 -11.89 -11.93
CA LEU A 46 13.16 -11.09 -11.26
C LEU A 46 14.31 -11.98 -10.80
N PRO A 47 15.23 -12.36 -11.70
CA PRO A 47 16.38 -13.16 -11.34
C PRO A 47 17.27 -12.39 -10.36
N ASP A 48 17.88 -13.10 -9.41
CA ASP A 48 18.79 -12.55 -8.38
C ASP A 48 18.17 -11.50 -7.44
N VAL A 49 16.84 -11.34 -7.47
CA VAL A 49 16.07 -10.52 -6.53
C VAL A 49 15.46 -11.38 -5.44
N LYS A 50 15.75 -11.04 -4.20
CA LYS A 50 15.10 -11.64 -3.03
C LYS A 50 13.77 -10.93 -2.80
N ILE A 51 12.69 -11.68 -2.82
CA ILE A 51 11.34 -11.18 -2.52
C ILE A 51 10.93 -11.76 -1.17
N GLN A 52 10.73 -10.89 -0.19
CA GLN A 52 10.26 -11.29 1.13
C GLN A 52 8.82 -10.83 1.33
N PRO A 53 7.85 -11.74 1.48
CA PRO A 53 6.47 -11.39 1.77
C PRO A 53 6.32 -10.85 3.19
N ILE A 54 5.43 -9.88 3.35
CA ILE A 54 5.13 -9.18 4.60
C ILE A 54 3.62 -9.18 4.80
N GLN A 55 3.17 -9.49 6.00
CA GLN A 55 1.75 -9.39 6.38
C GLN A 55 1.65 -8.98 7.84
N PHE A 56 0.82 -7.99 8.11
CA PHE A 56 0.50 -7.54 9.45
C PHE A 56 -0.99 -7.34 9.64
N ASP A 57 -1.48 -7.75 10.79
CA ASP A 57 -2.77 -7.34 11.31
C ASP A 57 -2.67 -5.97 11.99
N THR A 58 -3.79 -5.43 12.41
CA THR A 58 -3.98 -4.02 12.76
C THR A 58 -3.42 -3.58 14.10
N THR A 59 -2.99 -4.49 14.98
CA THR A 59 -2.98 -4.19 16.43
C THR A 59 -1.61 -4.02 17.07
N ASP A 60 -0.51 -4.34 16.39
CA ASP A 60 0.78 -4.46 17.05
C ASP A 60 1.90 -3.64 16.41
N LEU A 61 1.59 -2.43 15.94
CA LEU A 61 2.65 -1.52 15.50
C LEU A 61 3.54 -1.14 16.68
N PRO A 62 4.88 -1.11 16.49
CA PRO A 62 5.77 -0.51 17.46
C PRO A 62 5.39 0.95 17.72
N ASP A 63 5.58 1.40 18.95
CA ASP A 63 5.38 2.80 19.29
C ASP A 63 6.30 3.70 18.45
N GLN A 64 5.82 4.87 18.05
CA GLN A 64 6.58 5.81 17.23
C GLN A 64 7.85 6.34 17.93
N ASP A 65 7.86 6.35 19.27
CA ASP A 65 9.00 6.76 20.07
C ASP A 65 10.06 5.65 20.23
N THR A 66 9.83 4.46 19.68
CA THR A 66 10.79 3.34 19.76
C THR A 66 11.96 3.53 18.79
N SER A 67 13.06 2.85 19.08
CA SER A 67 14.25 2.89 18.23
C SER A 67 14.02 2.23 16.86
N PRO A 68 14.79 2.62 15.81
CA PRO A 68 14.74 1.95 14.51
C PRO A 68 14.96 0.45 14.55
N SER A 69 15.72 -0.05 15.54
CA SER A 69 15.97 -1.48 15.69
C SER A 69 14.71 -2.27 16.05
N VAL A 70 13.82 -1.71 16.86
CA VAL A 70 12.54 -2.35 17.22
C VAL A 70 11.65 -2.48 15.97
N TRP A 71 11.57 -1.45 15.15
CA TRP A 71 10.84 -1.50 13.88
C TRP A 71 11.41 -2.55 12.92
N ARG A 72 12.76 -2.66 12.82
CA ARG A 72 13.43 -3.66 11.97
C ARG A 72 13.17 -5.08 12.45
N GLU A 73 13.25 -5.29 13.77
CA GLU A 73 12.96 -6.59 14.38
C GLU A 73 11.50 -7.00 14.17
N TRP A 74 10.57 -6.04 14.29
CA TRP A 74 9.16 -6.27 14.06
C TRP A 74 8.86 -6.57 12.59
N LEU A 75 9.42 -5.80 11.65
CA LEU A 75 9.24 -5.99 10.20
C LEU A 75 9.98 -7.25 9.70
N LYS A 76 11.01 -7.71 10.43
CA LYS A 76 11.85 -8.88 10.11
C LYS A 76 12.55 -8.77 8.75
N VAL A 77 12.89 -7.58 8.33
CA VAL A 77 13.64 -7.32 7.09
C VAL A 77 14.99 -6.72 7.46
N ASP A 78 16.07 -7.31 6.94
CA ASP A 78 17.41 -6.82 7.23
C ASP A 78 17.68 -5.52 6.46
N VAL A 79 18.14 -4.50 7.16
CA VAL A 79 18.47 -3.19 6.56
C VAL A 79 19.74 -3.28 5.70
N GLU A 80 20.63 -4.21 5.99
CA GLU A 80 21.88 -4.42 5.22
C GLU A 80 21.59 -5.00 3.84
N ASP A 81 20.47 -5.66 3.64
CA ASP A 81 19.97 -6.10 2.33
C ASP A 81 19.54 -4.92 1.44
N LYS A 82 19.53 -3.68 1.96
CA LYS A 82 19.05 -2.46 1.28
C LYS A 82 17.68 -2.63 0.62
N PRO A 83 16.67 -3.05 1.38
CA PRO A 83 15.38 -3.41 0.82
C PRO A 83 14.63 -2.20 0.28
N HIS A 84 13.79 -2.42 -0.74
CA HIS A 84 12.73 -1.53 -1.18
C HIS A 84 11.39 -2.19 -0.90
N PHE A 85 10.35 -1.43 -0.68
CA PHE A 85 9.07 -1.96 -0.22
C PHE A 85 7.92 -1.59 -1.14
N VAL A 86 7.00 -2.54 -1.32
CA VAL A 86 5.67 -2.28 -1.88
C VAL A 86 4.64 -2.74 -0.87
N PHE A 87 3.73 -1.83 -0.48
CA PHE A 87 2.71 -2.09 0.54
C PHE A 87 1.30 -1.85 0.00
N LEU A 88 0.37 -2.73 0.36
CA LEU A 88 -1.05 -2.59 0.09
C LEU A 88 -1.80 -2.79 1.40
N ALA A 89 -2.62 -1.84 1.79
CA ALA A 89 -3.32 -1.86 3.08
C ALA A 89 -4.82 -1.68 2.93
N ASP A 90 -5.57 -2.24 3.86
CA ASP A 90 -6.98 -1.93 4.01
C ASP A 90 -7.16 -0.60 4.77
N PRO A 91 -7.79 0.42 4.16
CA PRO A 91 -7.90 1.76 4.76
C PRO A 91 -8.77 1.81 6.01
N PHE A 92 -9.63 0.80 6.22
CA PHE A 92 -10.57 0.78 7.34
C PHE A 92 -10.00 0.13 8.60
N SER A 93 -8.88 -0.56 8.47
CA SER A 93 -8.33 -1.37 9.55
C SER A 93 -6.85 -1.15 9.82
N PHE A 94 -6.10 -0.50 8.94
CA PHE A 94 -4.66 -0.35 9.09
C PHE A 94 -4.22 1.12 9.23
N PRO A 95 -3.46 1.49 10.27
CA PRO A 95 -2.98 2.84 10.52
C PRO A 95 -1.75 3.14 9.63
N GLY A 96 -2.02 3.40 8.34
CA GLY A 96 -0.98 3.51 7.30
C GLY A 96 -0.01 4.67 7.51
N GLU A 97 -0.45 5.80 8.07
CA GLU A 97 0.41 6.97 8.30
C GLU A 97 1.44 6.69 9.38
N GLU A 98 1.00 6.13 10.51
CA GLU A 98 1.89 5.75 11.62
C GLU A 98 2.88 4.67 11.20
N PHE A 99 2.39 3.69 10.42
CA PHE A 99 3.23 2.64 9.86
C PHE A 99 4.32 3.21 8.94
N LEU A 100 3.94 4.06 7.99
CA LEU A 100 4.90 4.65 7.04
C LEU A 100 5.93 5.51 7.75
N ALA A 101 5.55 6.29 8.75
CA ALA A 101 6.47 7.09 9.55
C ALA A 101 7.52 6.21 10.25
N GLY A 102 7.10 5.10 10.87
CA GLY A 102 8.01 4.15 11.51
C GLY A 102 8.93 3.44 10.53
N VAL A 103 8.41 3.01 9.38
CA VAL A 103 9.22 2.38 8.32
C VAL A 103 10.20 3.37 7.69
N ASP A 104 9.82 4.64 7.52
CA ASP A 104 10.73 5.68 7.05
C ASP A 104 11.87 5.92 8.02
N PHE A 105 11.58 5.94 9.30
CA PHE A 105 12.59 6.06 10.35
C PHE A 105 13.53 4.83 10.41
N ALA A 106 12.99 3.63 10.25
CA ALA A 106 13.77 2.39 10.31
C ALA A 106 14.61 2.13 9.04
N TYR A 107 14.11 2.54 7.88
CA TYR A 107 14.74 2.30 6.57
C TYR A 107 14.82 3.59 5.72
N PRO A 108 15.62 4.58 6.14
CA PRO A 108 15.61 5.92 5.53
C PRO A 108 16.06 5.94 4.06
N ASN A 109 16.84 4.95 3.64
CA ASN A 109 17.36 4.86 2.27
C ASN A 109 16.53 3.97 1.34
N SER A 110 15.49 3.33 1.86
CA SER A 110 14.61 2.45 1.09
C SER A 110 13.52 3.26 0.38
N LYS A 111 13.16 2.86 -0.82
CA LYS A 111 11.93 3.33 -1.47
C LYS A 111 10.74 2.57 -0.90
N LYS A 112 9.66 3.29 -0.63
CA LYS A 112 8.38 2.72 -0.19
C LYS A 112 7.31 3.23 -1.12
N ILE A 113 6.60 2.32 -1.74
CA ILE A 113 5.48 2.61 -2.64
C ILE A 113 4.30 1.72 -2.27
N GLY A 114 3.12 2.10 -2.71
CA GLY A 114 1.95 1.29 -2.47
C GLY A 114 0.66 2.08 -2.53
N GLY A 115 -0.36 1.55 -1.89
CA GLY A 115 -1.66 2.18 -1.88
C GLY A 115 -2.64 1.51 -0.93
N LEU A 116 -3.82 2.10 -0.87
CA LEU A 116 -4.94 1.59 -0.10
C LEU A 116 -5.88 0.81 -1.02
N ALA A 117 -6.32 -0.36 -0.56
CA ALA A 117 -7.35 -1.13 -1.25
C ALA A 117 -8.65 -0.33 -1.30
N SER A 118 -9.26 -0.23 -2.47
CA SER A 118 -10.44 0.60 -2.72
C SER A 118 -11.64 -0.18 -3.28
N GLY A 119 -11.62 -1.51 -3.21
CA GLY A 119 -12.68 -2.37 -3.72
C GLY A 119 -13.96 -2.37 -2.89
N ALA A 120 -13.94 -1.79 -1.69
CA ALA A 120 -15.09 -1.70 -0.79
C ALA A 120 -15.16 -0.34 -0.09
N GLN A 121 -16.35 -0.07 0.50
CA GLN A 121 -16.62 1.15 1.25
C GLN A 121 -16.79 0.91 2.77
N ALA A 122 -16.51 -0.30 3.24
CA ALA A 122 -16.66 -0.70 4.64
C ALA A 122 -15.60 -1.73 5.04
N GLN A 123 -15.41 -1.88 6.34
CA GLN A 123 -14.53 -2.88 6.93
C GLN A 123 -14.81 -4.29 6.40
N ASN A 124 -13.77 -5.09 6.25
CA ASN A 124 -13.81 -6.48 5.77
C ASN A 124 -14.33 -6.67 4.33
N GLY A 125 -14.59 -5.60 3.60
CA GLY A 125 -15.05 -5.68 2.22
C GLY A 125 -13.93 -5.73 1.17
N ASN A 126 -12.73 -5.26 1.52
CA ASN A 126 -11.57 -5.35 0.67
C ASN A 126 -10.94 -6.75 0.68
N ALA A 127 -10.18 -7.06 -0.35
CA ALA A 127 -9.33 -8.23 -0.40
C ALA A 127 -7.88 -7.80 -0.62
N LEU A 128 -6.98 -8.37 0.17
CA LEU A 128 -5.53 -8.26 0.03
C LEU A 128 -4.99 -9.65 -0.24
N TYR A 129 -4.15 -9.80 -1.25
CA TYR A 129 -3.63 -11.10 -1.69
C TYR A 129 -2.14 -11.21 -1.36
N LEU A 130 -1.75 -12.33 -0.75
CA LEU A 130 -0.34 -12.66 -0.54
C LEU A 130 -0.15 -14.19 -0.60
N GLY A 131 0.55 -14.66 -1.63
CA GLY A 131 0.67 -16.09 -1.92
C GLY A 131 -0.69 -16.70 -2.26
N ASP A 132 -1.06 -17.73 -1.54
CA ASP A 132 -2.34 -18.44 -1.67
C ASP A 132 -3.44 -17.91 -0.73
N LYS A 133 -3.12 -16.86 0.07
CA LYS A 133 -4.00 -16.34 1.11
C LYS A 133 -4.70 -15.05 0.70
N ILE A 134 -5.88 -14.86 1.25
CA ILE A 134 -6.68 -13.66 1.15
C ILE A 134 -6.87 -13.10 2.54
N TYR A 135 -6.62 -11.80 2.69
CA TYR A 135 -6.84 -11.06 3.92
C TYR A 135 -7.89 -9.98 3.66
N HIS A 136 -8.72 -9.69 4.65
CA HIS A 136 -9.77 -8.67 4.56
C HIS A 136 -9.51 -7.46 5.47
N SER A 137 -8.37 -7.46 6.11
CA SER A 137 -7.90 -6.40 7.02
C SER A 137 -6.38 -6.33 7.05
N GLY A 138 -5.84 -5.27 7.62
CA GLY A 138 -4.41 -5.12 7.82
C GLY A 138 -3.64 -4.67 6.58
N LEU A 139 -2.43 -5.16 6.44
CA LEU A 139 -1.48 -4.84 5.38
C LEU A 139 -0.85 -6.10 4.83
N VAL A 140 -0.68 -6.16 3.51
CA VAL A 140 0.22 -7.07 2.83
C VAL A 140 1.31 -6.26 2.11
N GLY A 141 2.50 -6.84 2.01
CA GLY A 141 3.62 -6.17 1.36
C GLY A 141 4.65 -7.15 0.83
N ILE A 142 5.59 -6.61 0.09
CA ILE A 142 6.81 -7.30 -0.31
C ILE A 142 8.01 -6.39 -0.06
N ALA A 143 9.09 -6.97 0.47
CA ALA A 143 10.40 -6.36 0.47
C ALA A 143 11.22 -6.94 -0.68
N LEU A 144 11.80 -6.08 -1.47
CA LEU A 144 12.63 -6.40 -2.64
C LEU A 144 14.08 -6.01 -2.33
N SER A 145 15.00 -6.95 -2.49
CA SER A 145 16.44 -6.72 -2.30
C SER A 145 17.26 -7.57 -3.26
N GLY A 146 18.58 -7.37 -3.29
CA GLY A 146 19.46 -8.04 -4.25
C GLY A 146 19.71 -7.20 -5.50
N ASP A 147 19.75 -7.83 -6.67
CA ASP A 147 20.05 -7.13 -7.94
C ASP A 147 18.81 -6.43 -8.50
N ILE A 148 18.40 -5.34 -7.82
CA ILE A 148 17.25 -4.52 -8.20
C ILE A 148 17.48 -3.04 -7.91
N GLU A 149 17.10 -2.21 -8.85
CA GLU A 149 16.96 -0.76 -8.68
C GLU A 149 15.49 -0.37 -8.77
N VAL A 150 15.03 0.44 -7.82
CA VAL A 150 13.64 0.89 -7.76
C VAL A 150 13.57 2.40 -7.89
N ASP A 151 12.99 2.86 -9.00
CA ASP A 151 12.65 4.26 -9.21
C ASP A 151 11.16 4.49 -8.99
N THR A 152 10.84 5.61 -8.35
CA THR A 152 9.46 5.99 -8.05
C THR A 152 9.06 7.23 -8.82
N ILE A 153 7.88 7.19 -9.44
CA ILE A 153 7.29 8.33 -10.13
C ILE A 153 6.02 8.73 -9.38
N VAL A 154 5.96 9.99 -8.96
CA VAL A 154 4.75 10.59 -8.39
C VAL A 154 4.14 11.51 -9.43
N ALA A 155 3.02 11.10 -10.02
CA ALA A 155 2.27 11.89 -10.97
C ALA A 155 1.06 12.52 -10.27
N GLN A 156 1.12 13.84 -10.03
CA GLN A 156 0.00 14.60 -9.48
C GLN A 156 -0.71 15.30 -10.63
N GLY A 157 -1.91 14.80 -10.97
CA GLY A 157 -2.72 15.34 -12.06
C GLY A 157 -3.38 16.69 -11.76
N CYS A 158 -3.22 17.23 -10.55
CA CYS A 158 -3.84 18.48 -10.12
C CYS A 158 -2.86 19.64 -10.18
N ARG A 159 -3.32 20.76 -10.75
CA ARG A 159 -2.64 22.05 -10.69
C ARG A 159 -3.43 22.97 -9.75
N PRO A 160 -2.79 23.59 -8.74
CA PRO A 160 -3.45 24.57 -7.90
C PRO A 160 -4.05 25.70 -8.76
N ILE A 161 -5.30 26.05 -8.47
CA ILE A 161 -5.98 27.20 -9.07
C ILE A 161 -6.37 28.20 -7.96
N GLY A 162 -6.39 29.48 -8.29
CA GLY A 162 -6.70 30.53 -7.33
C GLY A 162 -5.49 30.89 -6.44
N LYS A 163 -5.78 31.56 -5.35
CA LYS A 163 -4.78 31.98 -4.34
C LYS A 163 -4.82 31.04 -3.16
N PRO A 164 -3.68 30.79 -2.50
CA PRO A 164 -3.68 30.09 -1.22
C PRO A 164 -4.58 30.83 -0.23
N MET A 165 -5.41 30.10 0.50
CA MET A 165 -6.27 30.62 1.55
C MET A 165 -5.90 29.96 2.88
N GLN A 166 -5.94 30.75 3.95
CA GLN A 166 -5.64 30.24 5.27
C GLN A 166 -6.88 29.57 5.87
N ILE A 167 -6.71 28.35 6.37
CA ILE A 167 -7.72 27.70 7.19
C ILE A 167 -7.71 28.38 8.57
N THR A 168 -8.80 29.04 8.89
CA THR A 168 -8.94 29.77 10.18
C THR A 168 -9.70 28.97 11.22
N GLN A 169 -10.54 28.01 10.78
CA GLN A 169 -11.19 27.09 11.69
C GLN A 169 -11.43 25.74 11.02
N CYS A 170 -11.07 24.65 11.71
CA CYS A 170 -11.39 23.28 11.33
C CYS A 170 -11.71 22.42 12.56
N GLU A 171 -12.37 21.30 12.33
CA GLU A 171 -12.63 20.29 13.33
C GLU A 171 -12.34 18.92 12.71
N GLN A 172 -11.22 18.33 13.12
CA GLN A 172 -10.65 17.17 12.46
C GLN A 172 -10.49 17.42 10.95
N ASN A 173 -11.18 16.67 10.09
CA ASN A 173 -11.18 16.80 8.63
C ASN A 173 -12.31 17.69 8.07
N PHE A 174 -13.08 18.35 8.94
CA PHE A 174 -14.12 19.28 8.51
C PHE A 174 -13.59 20.72 8.49
N LEU A 175 -13.58 21.30 7.30
CA LEU A 175 -13.26 22.70 7.10
C LEU A 175 -14.47 23.57 7.51
N LYS A 176 -14.28 24.47 8.48
CA LYS A 176 -15.34 25.36 8.99
C LYS A 176 -15.19 26.79 8.53
N GLU A 177 -13.94 27.27 8.38
CA GLU A 177 -13.68 28.64 7.94
C GLU A 177 -12.41 28.74 7.09
N LEU A 178 -12.47 29.57 6.05
CA LEU A 178 -11.36 30.05 5.24
C LEU A 178 -11.29 31.57 5.31
N GLU A 179 -10.11 32.12 5.65
CA GLU A 179 -9.93 33.58 5.76
C GLU A 179 -10.98 34.25 6.67
N GLY A 180 -11.43 33.54 7.74
CA GLY A 180 -12.46 34.04 8.67
C GLY A 180 -13.89 34.03 8.13
N LYS A 181 -14.17 33.29 7.05
CA LYS A 181 -15.50 33.17 6.44
C LYS A 181 -15.86 31.70 6.23
N PRO A 182 -17.15 31.35 6.22
CA PRO A 182 -17.59 30.02 5.80
C PRO A 182 -17.04 29.68 4.41
N PRO A 183 -16.63 28.39 4.17
CA PRO A 183 -16.05 27.97 2.91
C PRO A 183 -17.03 27.99 1.74
#